data_b434c3ea3f9141fbc51192c169cd170a
#
_entry.id   b434c3ea3f9141fbc51192c169cd170a
#
_cell.length_a   1.000
_cell.length_b   1.000
_cell.length_c   1.000
_cell.angle_alpha   90.00
_cell.angle_beta   90.00
_cell.angle_gamma   90.00
#
_symmetry.space_group_name_H-M   'P 1'
#
loop_
_entity.id
_entity.type
_entity.pdbx_description
1 polymer ?
#
loop_
_entity_poly.entity_id
_entity_poly.type
_entity_poly.pdbx_seq_one_letter_code
_entity_poly.pdbx_strand_id
1 'polypeptide(L)'
;MLRELFSFRDRYRILHLTWFAFFLTFVVWFNLAPLSSMIKADLGLTTGQIRTLAICNVALTVPARIIIGMILDRYGPRITYSCLLGFAAIPCVMFAMAQDFYWLVISRLLLSIVGAGFVIGIRLVSEWFPPKEIGVSQGIYAGWGNFGSAAAAFALPSIALGLAFFSGGEGNWRLTIALTGIAAAIYGVIYYLNVTDTPAGKVYQKPQRHGGIEVTSIRDFWLMLATNIPLNAVLGLLAWRLEKVGLIDAATMGLIWIGLVGLYLFQSYKCWDVNKALFTENKRYPATDRYRFGQVFLLELTYIVNFGSELAVVSMLPTFFESTYGLPKAYAGMIAASYAGMVIIARPGGGVISDRFGSRKWTMVLVTAGMGLCYLFMAGQNSTWWLPVALMVTAVCGFFVHLGTGSTFSIVPLIKRRVTGQIAGNVGAYGNVGAVCYTTLYSLLPEGAVGNQIFFQTLGVAALIVTFLCVFFLREPQGSFAAHHEGELLPLEPGLDSDPIILTHSPD
;
A
#
# COMPACT_ATOMS: atom_id res chain seq x y z
N MET A 1 -15.85 1.19 20.93
CA MET A 1 -14.68 1.07 20.06
C MET A 1 -13.49 1.93 20.50
N LEU A 2 -13.52 3.29 20.47
CA LEU A 2 -12.33 4.11 20.82
C LEU A 2 -11.78 3.86 22.23
N ARG A 3 -12.64 3.58 23.22
CA ARG A 3 -12.21 3.22 24.59
C ARG A 3 -11.57 1.84 24.67
N GLU A 4 -11.96 0.92 23.80
CA GLU A 4 -11.45 -0.45 23.75
C GLU A 4 -10.21 -0.56 22.86
N LEU A 5 -9.90 0.47 22.08
CA LEU A 5 -8.78 0.48 21.13
C LEU A 5 -7.44 0.15 21.80
N PHE A 6 -7.26 0.56 23.04
CA PHE A 6 -6.02 0.27 23.80
C PHE A 6 -6.12 -1.03 24.62
N SER A 7 -7.20 -1.79 24.45
CA SER A 7 -7.31 -3.12 25.08
C SER A 7 -6.49 -4.14 24.27
N PHE A 8 -5.85 -5.09 24.97
CA PHE A 8 -5.15 -6.21 24.36
C PHE A 8 -5.98 -7.50 24.45
N ARG A 9 -7.30 -7.41 24.16
CA ARG A 9 -8.26 -8.52 24.26
C ARG A 9 -8.90 -8.77 22.90
N ASP A 10 -9.25 -10.02 22.64
CA ASP A 10 -10.02 -10.47 21.47
C ASP A 10 -9.54 -9.87 20.14
N ARG A 11 -10.44 -9.27 19.38
CA ARG A 11 -10.18 -8.67 18.06
C ARG A 11 -9.15 -7.52 18.10
N TYR A 12 -9.07 -6.77 19.20
CA TYR A 12 -8.08 -5.69 19.34
C TYR A 12 -6.67 -6.23 19.50
N ARG A 13 -6.49 -7.38 20.20
CA ARG A 13 -5.21 -8.08 20.24
C ARG A 13 -4.73 -8.44 18.84
N ILE A 14 -5.62 -8.99 18.00
CA ILE A 14 -5.29 -9.34 16.61
C ILE A 14 -4.93 -8.08 15.81
N LEU A 15 -5.68 -6.99 15.97
CA LEU A 15 -5.38 -5.70 15.33
C LEU A 15 -3.98 -5.21 15.71
N HIS A 16 -3.64 -5.24 17.02
CA HIS A 16 -2.34 -4.77 17.50
C HIS A 16 -1.19 -5.65 17.02
N LEU A 17 -1.32 -6.94 17.05
CA LEU A 17 -0.31 -7.85 16.49
C LEU A 17 -0.14 -7.62 14.99
N THR A 18 -1.21 -7.32 14.28
CA THR A 18 -1.19 -7.17 12.81
C THR A 18 -0.64 -5.84 12.35
N TRP A 19 -1.01 -4.70 13.00
CA TRP A 19 -0.40 -3.43 12.62
C TRP A 19 1.09 -3.39 12.98
N PHE A 20 1.51 -4.08 14.06
CA PHE A 20 2.93 -4.16 14.42
C PHE A 20 3.72 -5.04 13.43
N ALA A 21 3.13 -6.12 12.91
CA ALA A 21 3.70 -6.86 11.79
C ALA A 21 3.93 -5.96 10.57
N PHE A 22 2.93 -5.12 10.25
CA PHE A 22 3.02 -4.16 9.16
C PHE A 22 4.06 -3.06 9.43
N PHE A 23 4.14 -2.56 10.64
CA PHE A 23 5.18 -1.63 11.09
C PHE A 23 6.58 -2.21 10.84
N LEU A 24 6.83 -3.46 11.24
CA LEU A 24 8.12 -4.11 11.01
C LEU A 24 8.42 -4.30 9.52
N THR A 25 7.43 -4.66 8.70
CA THR A 25 7.63 -4.74 7.24
C THR A 25 8.01 -3.38 6.66
N PHE A 26 7.47 -2.28 7.18
CA PHE A 26 7.82 -0.92 6.75
C PHE A 26 9.19 -0.48 7.25
N VAL A 27 9.58 -0.83 8.47
CA VAL A 27 10.95 -0.62 8.96
C VAL A 27 11.95 -1.32 8.03
N VAL A 28 11.71 -2.58 7.69
CA VAL A 28 12.55 -3.37 6.78
C VAL A 28 12.54 -2.79 5.37
N TRP A 29 11.40 -2.42 4.85
CA TRP A 29 11.25 -1.90 3.48
C TRP A 29 11.95 -0.55 3.30
N PHE A 30 11.92 0.31 4.32
CA PHE A 30 12.49 1.66 4.26
C PHE A 30 13.85 1.81 4.97
N ASN A 31 14.54 0.72 5.30
CA ASN A 31 15.83 0.75 6.02
C ASN A 31 17.01 1.30 5.21
N LEU A 32 16.89 1.42 3.88
CA LEU A 32 17.96 1.94 3.00
C LEU A 32 18.14 3.45 3.15
N ALA A 33 17.04 4.21 3.06
CA ALA A 33 17.09 5.66 2.92
C ALA A 33 17.88 6.35 4.06
N PRO A 34 17.62 6.03 5.35
CA PRO A 34 18.33 6.66 6.47
C PRO A 34 19.81 6.27 6.57
N LEU A 35 20.21 5.16 5.99
CA LEU A 35 21.57 4.64 6.03
C LEU A 35 22.34 4.88 4.72
N SER A 36 21.71 5.52 3.74
CA SER A 36 22.25 5.67 2.37
C SER A 36 23.58 6.41 2.30
N SER A 37 23.82 7.40 3.18
CA SER A 37 25.08 8.11 3.24
C SER A 37 26.24 7.23 3.74
N MET A 38 25.97 6.39 4.74
CA MET A 38 26.96 5.42 5.27
C MET A 38 27.28 4.36 4.22
N ILE A 39 26.25 3.80 3.57
CA ILE A 39 26.40 2.80 2.50
C ILE A 39 27.19 3.39 1.31
N LYS A 40 26.88 4.64 0.94
CA LYS A 40 27.56 5.35 -0.12
C LYS A 40 29.06 5.53 0.18
N ALA A 41 29.38 5.93 1.40
CA ALA A 41 30.77 6.15 1.84
C ALA A 41 31.56 4.83 1.91
N ASP A 42 30.99 3.79 2.52
CA ASP A 42 31.64 2.49 2.73
C ASP A 42 31.98 1.76 1.40
N LEU A 43 31.06 1.81 0.43
CA LEU A 43 31.22 1.11 -0.85
C LEU A 43 31.62 2.02 -2.02
N GLY A 44 31.91 3.30 -1.78
CA GLY A 44 32.31 4.25 -2.82
C GLY A 44 31.23 4.47 -3.90
N LEU A 45 29.95 4.35 -3.56
CA LEU A 45 28.85 4.41 -4.52
C LEU A 45 28.62 5.83 -5.04
N THR A 46 28.22 5.95 -6.30
CA THR A 46 27.73 7.20 -6.87
C THR A 46 26.33 7.54 -6.39
N THR A 47 25.95 8.81 -6.48
CA THR A 47 24.58 9.25 -6.20
C THR A 47 23.56 8.57 -7.12
N GLY A 48 23.94 8.31 -8.39
CA GLY A 48 23.12 7.57 -9.35
C GLY A 48 22.83 6.14 -8.89
N GLN A 49 23.84 5.44 -8.37
CA GLN A 49 23.69 4.08 -7.82
C GLN A 49 22.77 4.05 -6.61
N ILE A 50 22.87 5.01 -5.69
CA ILE A 50 21.95 5.11 -4.55
C ILE A 50 20.50 5.35 -5.01
N ARG A 51 20.30 6.23 -6.01
CA ARG A 51 18.96 6.45 -6.61
C ARG A 51 18.42 5.17 -7.26
N THR A 52 19.28 4.38 -7.90
CA THR A 52 18.89 3.09 -8.48
C THR A 52 18.45 2.10 -7.42
N LEU A 53 19.15 1.99 -6.29
CA LEU A 53 18.72 1.16 -5.16
C LEU A 53 17.33 1.59 -4.62
N ALA A 54 17.06 2.90 -4.59
CA ALA A 54 15.75 3.41 -4.20
C ALA A 54 14.63 3.02 -5.19
N ILE A 55 14.93 2.97 -6.50
CA ILE A 55 14.00 2.47 -7.53
C ILE A 55 13.75 0.96 -7.34
N CYS A 56 14.82 0.18 -7.13
CA CYS A 56 14.72 -1.26 -6.88
C CYS A 56 13.85 -1.58 -5.67
N ASN A 57 13.82 -0.68 -4.69
CA ASN A 57 13.01 -0.83 -3.47
C ASN A 57 11.49 -0.96 -3.71
N VAL A 58 10.98 -0.44 -4.81
CA VAL A 58 9.55 -0.49 -5.13
C VAL A 58 9.22 -1.40 -6.31
N ALA A 59 10.24 -1.85 -7.05
CA ALA A 59 10.08 -2.53 -8.33
C ALA A 59 9.20 -3.78 -8.24
N LEU A 60 9.58 -4.75 -7.40
CA LEU A 60 8.84 -6.00 -7.28
C LEU A 60 7.64 -5.92 -6.31
N THR A 61 7.42 -4.78 -5.65
CA THR A 61 6.24 -4.60 -4.78
C THR A 61 4.94 -4.67 -5.58
N VAL A 62 4.94 -4.19 -6.83
CA VAL A 62 3.75 -4.24 -7.70
C VAL A 62 3.29 -5.68 -7.94
N PRO A 63 4.09 -6.57 -8.55
CA PRO A 63 3.69 -7.96 -8.75
C PRO A 63 3.54 -8.72 -7.42
N ALA A 64 4.35 -8.41 -6.41
CA ALA A 64 4.28 -9.05 -5.11
C ALA A 64 2.93 -8.85 -4.43
N ARG A 65 2.34 -7.65 -4.47
CA ARG A 65 1.01 -7.39 -3.88
C ARG A 65 -0.08 -8.25 -4.52
N ILE A 66 -0.03 -8.46 -5.82
CA ILE A 66 -0.99 -9.29 -6.54
C ILE A 66 -0.80 -10.76 -6.16
N ILE A 67 0.44 -11.26 -6.22
CA ILE A 67 0.76 -12.67 -5.90
C ILE A 67 0.44 -12.98 -4.43
N ILE A 68 0.86 -12.11 -3.51
CA ILE A 68 0.57 -12.27 -2.08
C ILE A 68 -0.93 -12.22 -1.83
N GLY A 69 -1.70 -11.36 -2.53
CA GLY A 69 -3.16 -11.34 -2.46
C GLY A 69 -3.80 -12.68 -2.83
N MET A 70 -3.30 -13.35 -3.87
CA MET A 70 -3.75 -14.68 -4.25
C MET A 70 -3.36 -15.77 -3.25
N ILE A 71 -2.13 -15.73 -2.74
CA ILE A 71 -1.62 -16.65 -1.72
C ILE A 71 -2.41 -16.50 -0.43
N LEU A 72 -2.65 -15.27 -0.02
CA LEU A 72 -3.40 -14.89 1.17
C LEU A 72 -4.83 -15.44 1.16
N ASP A 73 -5.56 -15.27 0.04
CA ASP A 73 -6.93 -15.76 -0.07
C ASP A 73 -6.98 -17.31 -0.05
N ARG A 74 -5.91 -17.98 -0.45
CA ARG A 74 -5.82 -19.46 -0.45
C ARG A 74 -5.40 -20.04 0.91
N TYR A 75 -4.34 -19.50 1.52
CA TYR A 75 -3.68 -20.10 2.68
C TYR A 75 -4.00 -19.41 4.00
N GLY A 76 -4.58 -18.20 3.94
CA GLY A 76 -4.93 -17.38 5.10
C GLY A 76 -3.84 -16.40 5.51
N PRO A 77 -4.23 -15.34 6.25
CA PRO A 77 -3.35 -14.26 6.67
C PRO A 77 -2.24 -14.70 7.63
N ARG A 78 -2.54 -15.59 8.57
CA ARG A 78 -1.61 -16.06 9.60
C ARG A 78 -0.33 -16.62 8.99
N ILE A 79 -0.47 -17.62 8.12
CA ILE A 79 0.67 -18.29 7.47
C ILE A 79 1.37 -17.32 6.52
N THR A 80 0.62 -16.62 5.69
CA THR A 80 1.16 -15.73 4.66
C THR A 80 2.00 -14.61 5.28
N TYR A 81 1.54 -14.00 6.38
CA TYR A 81 2.31 -12.94 7.04
C TYR A 81 3.56 -13.48 7.75
N SER A 82 3.44 -14.60 8.45
CA SER A 82 4.57 -15.23 9.13
C SER A 82 5.67 -15.60 8.14
N CYS A 83 5.30 -16.17 6.99
CA CYS A 83 6.25 -16.50 5.92
C CYS A 83 6.89 -15.23 5.32
N LEU A 84 6.14 -14.16 5.12
CA LEU A 84 6.67 -12.91 4.58
C LEU A 84 7.67 -12.25 5.56
N LEU A 85 7.35 -12.23 6.84
CA LEU A 85 8.24 -11.72 7.90
C LEU A 85 9.51 -12.57 8.03
N GLY A 86 9.39 -13.90 7.97
CA GLY A 86 10.55 -14.80 7.94
C GLY A 86 11.41 -14.61 6.69
N PHE A 87 10.77 -14.48 5.53
CA PHE A 87 11.46 -14.18 4.27
C PHE A 87 12.29 -12.88 4.33
N ALA A 88 11.82 -11.86 5.05
CA ALA A 88 12.48 -10.55 5.13
C ALA A 88 13.92 -10.63 5.64
N ALA A 89 14.22 -11.60 6.51
CA ALA A 89 15.59 -11.79 7.03
C ALA A 89 16.59 -12.16 5.93
N ILE A 90 16.18 -12.96 4.95
CA ILE A 90 17.07 -13.42 3.86
C ILE A 90 17.65 -12.26 3.07
N PRO A 91 16.84 -11.41 2.41
CA PRO A 91 17.40 -10.29 1.64
C PRO A 91 18.04 -9.21 2.51
N CYS A 92 17.66 -9.06 3.80
CA CYS A 92 18.35 -8.15 4.72
C CYS A 92 19.79 -8.63 5.01
N VAL A 93 19.97 -9.91 5.28
CA VAL A 93 21.30 -10.49 5.50
C VAL A 93 22.12 -10.45 4.19
N MET A 94 21.52 -10.80 3.05
CA MET A 94 22.19 -10.69 1.75
C MET A 94 22.66 -9.25 1.48
N PHE A 95 21.84 -8.25 1.77
CA PHE A 95 22.19 -6.84 1.61
C PHE A 95 23.33 -6.42 2.55
N ALA A 96 23.29 -6.88 3.80
CA ALA A 96 24.33 -6.63 4.79
C ALA A 96 25.68 -7.25 4.40
N MET A 97 25.67 -8.39 3.73
CA MET A 97 26.87 -9.12 3.28
C MET A 97 27.38 -8.64 1.91
N ALA A 98 26.64 -7.79 1.21
CA ALA A 98 27.01 -7.33 -0.12
C ALA A 98 28.35 -6.58 -0.12
N GLN A 99 29.23 -6.94 -1.07
CA GLN A 99 30.55 -6.33 -1.28
C GLN A 99 30.56 -5.44 -2.52
N ASP A 100 29.58 -5.61 -3.40
CA ASP A 100 29.48 -4.88 -4.65
C ASP A 100 28.04 -4.39 -4.92
N PHE A 101 27.91 -3.54 -5.93
CA PHE A 101 26.64 -2.92 -6.29
C PHE A 101 25.60 -3.92 -6.82
N TYR A 102 26.01 -5.00 -7.50
CA TYR A 102 25.07 -6.00 -8.03
C TYR A 102 24.35 -6.75 -6.93
N TRP A 103 25.08 -7.19 -5.91
CA TRP A 103 24.48 -7.87 -4.74
C TRP A 103 23.56 -6.95 -3.95
N LEU A 104 23.88 -5.65 -3.86
CA LEU A 104 22.98 -4.66 -3.28
C LEU A 104 21.67 -4.56 -4.07
N VAL A 105 21.76 -4.50 -5.42
CA VAL A 105 20.58 -4.44 -6.30
C VAL A 105 19.71 -5.69 -6.17
N ILE A 106 20.29 -6.89 -6.25
CA ILE A 106 19.56 -8.17 -6.13
C ILE A 106 18.86 -8.25 -4.78
N SER A 107 19.59 -8.00 -3.71
CA SER A 107 19.04 -8.03 -2.35
C SER A 107 17.89 -7.03 -2.20
N ARG A 108 18.03 -5.82 -2.79
CA ARG A 108 17.03 -4.77 -2.70
C ARG A 108 15.78 -5.06 -3.51
N LEU A 109 15.92 -5.68 -4.67
CA LEU A 109 14.79 -6.19 -5.44
C LEU A 109 14.00 -7.23 -4.65
N LEU A 110 14.68 -8.22 -4.05
CA LEU A 110 14.02 -9.22 -3.21
C LEU A 110 13.34 -8.58 -1.99
N LEU A 111 14.00 -7.60 -1.36
CA LEU A 111 13.45 -6.91 -0.20
C LEU A 111 12.17 -6.12 -0.54
N SER A 112 12.04 -5.64 -1.77
CA SER A 112 10.85 -4.92 -2.20
C SER A 112 9.55 -5.74 -2.11
N ILE A 113 9.64 -7.08 -2.11
CA ILE A 113 8.51 -8.01 -1.93
C ILE A 113 7.85 -7.80 -0.55
N VAL A 114 8.62 -7.41 0.46
CA VAL A 114 8.12 -7.20 1.83
C VAL A 114 7.07 -6.08 1.90
N GLY A 115 7.10 -5.12 0.96
CA GLY A 115 6.07 -4.09 0.81
C GLY A 115 4.67 -4.63 0.50
N ALA A 116 4.54 -5.92 0.17
CA ALA A 116 3.24 -6.58 0.00
C ALA A 116 2.57 -6.97 1.33
N GLY A 117 3.25 -6.85 2.47
CA GLY A 117 2.68 -7.12 3.80
C GLY A 117 1.39 -6.33 4.09
N PHE A 118 1.27 -5.14 3.50
CA PHE A 118 0.07 -4.32 3.57
C PHE A 118 -1.23 -5.08 3.25
N VAL A 119 -1.24 -5.87 2.18
CA VAL A 119 -2.42 -6.59 1.69
C VAL A 119 -2.91 -7.63 2.70
N ILE A 120 -1.98 -8.26 3.42
CA ILE A 120 -2.27 -9.36 4.33
C ILE A 120 -3.12 -8.89 5.52
N GLY A 121 -2.75 -7.78 6.13
CA GLY A 121 -3.51 -7.26 7.26
C GLY A 121 -4.84 -6.65 6.84
N ILE A 122 -4.96 -6.08 5.63
CA ILE A 122 -6.26 -5.64 5.10
C ILE A 122 -7.27 -6.80 5.14
N ARG A 123 -6.86 -7.97 4.68
CA ARG A 123 -7.70 -9.16 4.68
C ARG A 123 -8.00 -9.63 6.12
N LEU A 124 -6.97 -9.74 6.97
CA LEU A 124 -7.16 -10.24 8.33
C LEU A 124 -8.08 -9.34 9.15
N VAL A 125 -7.84 -8.03 9.13
CA VAL A 125 -8.68 -7.05 9.85
C VAL A 125 -10.13 -7.13 9.39
N SER A 126 -10.38 -7.36 8.08
CA SER A 126 -11.73 -7.51 7.56
C SER A 126 -12.45 -8.80 8.01
N GLU A 127 -11.70 -9.84 8.44
CA GLU A 127 -12.30 -11.04 9.01
C GLU A 127 -12.68 -10.86 10.49
N TRP A 128 -11.97 -10.00 11.20
CA TRP A 128 -12.14 -9.82 12.64
C TRP A 128 -13.08 -8.67 13.02
N PHE A 129 -13.25 -7.67 12.14
CA PHE A 129 -14.07 -6.48 12.42
C PHE A 129 -15.34 -6.47 11.57
N PRO A 130 -16.49 -6.07 12.16
CA PRO A 130 -17.74 -5.94 11.42
C PRO A 130 -17.70 -4.79 10.42
N PRO A 131 -18.54 -4.81 9.37
CA PRO A 131 -18.56 -3.78 8.32
C PRO A 131 -18.62 -2.34 8.86
N LYS A 132 -19.40 -2.09 9.90
CA LYS A 132 -19.54 -0.76 10.53
C LYS A 132 -18.28 -0.20 11.19
N GLU A 133 -17.28 -1.04 11.46
CA GLU A 133 -16.02 -0.67 12.13
C GLU A 133 -14.80 -0.88 11.23
N ILE A 134 -15.01 -1.27 9.98
CA ILE A 134 -13.93 -1.55 9.02
C ILE A 134 -13.07 -0.31 8.75
N GLY A 135 -13.67 0.86 8.64
CA GLY A 135 -12.93 2.09 8.35
C GLY A 135 -11.90 2.40 9.43
N VAL A 136 -12.33 2.43 10.69
CA VAL A 136 -11.45 2.72 11.84
C VAL A 136 -10.38 1.65 11.97
N SER A 137 -10.73 0.36 11.93
CA SER A 137 -9.77 -0.73 12.12
C SER A 137 -8.73 -0.80 11.00
N GLN A 138 -9.14 -0.61 9.73
CA GLN A 138 -8.21 -0.54 8.60
C GLN A 138 -7.33 0.72 8.65
N GLY A 139 -7.91 1.85 9.06
CA GLY A 139 -7.16 3.09 9.24
C GLY A 139 -6.06 2.96 10.28
N ILE A 140 -6.33 2.30 11.43
CA ILE A 140 -5.34 2.02 12.47
C ILE A 140 -4.28 1.07 11.96
N TYR A 141 -4.70 -0.06 11.37
CA TYR A 141 -3.76 -1.02 10.79
C TYR A 141 -2.82 -0.34 9.80
N ALA A 142 -3.36 0.37 8.84
CA ALA A 142 -2.58 1.00 7.78
C ALA A 142 -1.79 2.22 8.28
N GLY A 143 -2.36 3.05 9.14
CA GLY A 143 -1.72 4.26 9.64
C GLY A 143 -0.57 3.96 10.57
N TRP A 144 -0.79 3.13 11.58
CA TRP A 144 0.23 2.78 12.56
C TRP A 144 1.31 1.87 11.98
N GLY A 145 0.94 0.98 11.04
CA GLY A 145 1.92 0.18 10.33
C GLY A 145 2.83 1.02 9.43
N ASN A 146 2.28 1.94 8.64
CA ASN A 146 3.06 2.82 7.77
C ASN A 146 4.05 3.72 8.53
N PHE A 147 3.77 4.03 9.80
CA PHE A 147 4.70 4.77 10.66
C PHE A 147 6.06 4.08 10.79
N GLY A 148 6.17 2.78 10.48
CA GLY A 148 7.44 2.05 10.43
C GLY A 148 8.50 2.73 9.56
N SER A 149 8.11 3.39 8.46
CA SER A 149 9.05 4.14 7.61
C SER A 149 9.64 5.37 8.32
N ALA A 150 8.81 6.13 9.03
CA ALA A 150 9.27 7.27 9.83
C ALA A 150 10.13 6.81 11.02
N ALA A 151 9.72 5.73 11.69
CA ALA A 151 10.48 5.12 12.77
C ALA A 151 11.87 4.65 12.28
N ALA A 152 11.95 4.03 11.10
CA ALA A 152 13.20 3.64 10.47
C ALA A 152 14.10 4.86 10.22
N ALA A 153 13.53 5.93 9.63
CA ALA A 153 14.27 7.15 9.34
C ALA A 153 14.86 7.80 10.60
N PHE A 154 14.13 7.73 11.71
CA PHE A 154 14.56 8.32 12.98
C PHE A 154 15.52 7.43 13.77
N ALA A 155 15.23 6.11 13.87
CA ALA A 155 15.95 5.23 14.78
C ALA A 155 17.19 4.57 14.16
N LEU A 156 17.15 4.18 12.87
CA LEU A 156 18.23 3.38 12.29
C LEU A 156 19.60 4.08 12.24
N PRO A 157 19.72 5.39 11.96
CA PRO A 157 21.01 6.05 12.03
C PRO A 157 21.63 6.00 13.44
N SER A 158 20.81 6.23 14.47
CA SER A 158 21.26 6.16 15.86
C SER A 158 21.67 4.73 16.28
N ILE A 159 20.92 3.73 15.80
CA ILE A 159 21.26 2.32 16.04
C ILE A 159 22.59 1.98 15.32
N ALA A 160 22.78 2.42 14.08
CA ALA A 160 24.02 2.20 13.34
C ALA A 160 25.23 2.80 14.03
N LEU A 161 25.09 4.02 14.56
CA LEU A 161 26.13 4.68 15.35
C LEU A 161 26.38 3.99 16.68
N GLY A 162 25.33 3.53 17.39
CA GLY A 162 25.46 2.75 18.60
C GLY A 162 26.17 1.41 18.41
N LEU A 163 26.06 0.83 17.20
CA LEU A 163 26.75 -0.41 16.81
C LEU A 163 28.16 -0.15 16.22
N ALA A 164 28.64 1.08 16.22
CA ALA A 164 29.96 1.46 15.68
C ALA A 164 31.12 0.73 16.35
N PHE A 165 30.95 0.33 17.61
CA PHE A 165 31.94 -0.49 18.33
C PHE A 165 32.32 -1.76 17.57
N PHE A 166 31.37 -2.40 16.86
CA PHE A 166 31.61 -3.61 16.09
C PHE A 166 32.19 -3.34 14.67
N SER A 167 32.44 -2.08 14.30
CA SER A 167 32.96 -1.68 12.97
C SER A 167 34.17 -0.76 13.03
N GLY A 168 34.85 -0.72 14.19
CA GLY A 168 36.07 0.08 14.32
C GLY A 168 35.88 1.57 14.51
N GLY A 169 34.69 2.02 14.96
CA GLY A 169 34.40 3.43 15.28
C GLY A 169 33.54 4.16 14.25
N GLU A 170 33.28 3.59 13.08
CA GLU A 170 32.33 4.06 12.09
C GLU A 170 30.97 3.41 12.30
N GLY A 171 29.87 4.03 11.85
CA GLY A 171 28.54 3.47 11.99
C GLY A 171 28.38 2.11 11.29
N ASN A 172 27.78 1.12 11.94
CA ASN A 172 27.60 -0.23 11.39
C ASN A 172 26.24 -0.39 10.70
N TRP A 173 26.12 0.11 9.46
CA TRP A 173 24.91 -0.02 8.66
C TRP A 173 24.58 -1.47 8.31
N ARG A 174 25.61 -2.33 8.13
CA ARG A 174 25.46 -3.75 7.75
C ARG A 174 24.71 -4.52 8.85
N LEU A 175 25.20 -4.44 10.07
CA LEU A 175 24.56 -5.10 11.20
C LEU A 175 23.17 -4.49 11.49
N THR A 176 23.02 -3.18 11.32
CA THR A 176 21.71 -2.52 11.50
C THR A 176 20.66 -3.06 10.55
N ILE A 177 20.97 -3.20 9.25
CA ILE A 177 20.04 -3.75 8.25
C ILE A 177 19.74 -5.23 8.56
N ALA A 178 20.76 -6.04 8.87
CA ALA A 178 20.57 -7.44 9.21
C ALA A 178 19.63 -7.59 10.41
N LEU A 179 19.83 -6.80 11.48
CA LEU A 179 18.98 -6.82 12.66
C LEU A 179 17.52 -6.47 12.38
N THR A 180 17.24 -5.55 11.43
CA THR A 180 15.84 -5.27 11.05
C THR A 180 15.16 -6.50 10.47
N GLY A 181 15.84 -7.26 9.61
CA GLY A 181 15.32 -8.50 9.03
C GLY A 181 15.16 -9.62 10.07
N ILE A 182 16.15 -9.78 10.95
CA ILE A 182 16.11 -10.78 12.03
C ILE A 182 14.96 -10.48 13.00
N ALA A 183 14.78 -9.22 13.39
CA ALA A 183 13.67 -8.81 14.25
C ALA A 183 12.30 -9.10 13.60
N ALA A 184 12.17 -8.84 12.29
CA ALA A 184 10.97 -9.20 11.54
C ALA A 184 10.72 -10.72 11.53
N ALA A 185 11.76 -11.54 11.33
CA ALA A 185 11.65 -13.00 11.33
C ALA A 185 11.25 -13.55 12.71
N ILE A 186 11.87 -13.05 13.79
CA ILE A 186 11.48 -13.40 15.16
C ILE A 186 10.01 -13.06 15.40
N TYR A 187 9.60 -11.86 14.99
CA TYR A 187 8.20 -11.47 15.12
C TYR A 187 7.27 -12.32 14.25
N GLY A 188 7.73 -12.81 13.11
CA GLY A 188 7.00 -13.75 12.27
C GLY A 188 6.62 -15.04 13.01
N VAL A 189 7.51 -15.56 13.84
CA VAL A 189 7.24 -16.72 14.73
C VAL A 189 6.22 -16.33 15.81
N ILE A 190 6.42 -15.18 16.47
CA ILE A 190 5.47 -14.68 17.48
C ILE A 190 4.09 -14.49 16.88
N TYR A 191 4.00 -13.92 15.68
CA TYR A 191 2.76 -13.71 14.94
C TYR A 191 2.06 -15.03 14.63
N TYR A 192 2.79 -16.02 14.13
CA TYR A 192 2.26 -17.35 13.85
C TYR A 192 1.65 -18.03 15.08
N LEU A 193 2.27 -17.90 16.24
CA LEU A 193 1.83 -18.53 17.49
C LEU A 193 0.61 -17.81 18.13
N ASN A 194 0.42 -16.53 17.84
CA ASN A 194 -0.57 -15.69 18.56
C ASN A 194 -1.75 -15.21 17.73
N VAL A 195 -1.73 -15.37 16.41
CA VAL A 195 -2.77 -14.89 15.50
C VAL A 195 -3.54 -16.06 14.90
N THR A 196 -4.84 -15.88 14.69
CA THR A 196 -5.70 -16.80 13.94
C THR A 196 -6.36 -16.06 12.78
N ASP A 197 -6.67 -16.79 11.70
CA ASP A 197 -7.21 -16.19 10.48
C ASP A 197 -8.62 -15.60 10.67
N THR A 198 -9.41 -16.22 11.53
CA THR A 198 -10.80 -15.83 11.83
C THR A 198 -11.08 -15.93 13.33
N PRO A 199 -12.12 -15.23 13.83
CA PRO A 199 -12.67 -15.46 15.16
C PRO A 199 -13.12 -16.91 15.34
N ALA A 200 -13.20 -17.37 16.61
CA ALA A 200 -13.70 -18.68 16.94
C ALA A 200 -15.13 -18.88 16.39
N GLY A 201 -15.38 -20.04 15.80
CA GLY A 201 -16.67 -20.38 15.21
C GLY A 201 -16.90 -19.83 13.79
N LYS A 202 -15.99 -19.02 13.23
CA LYS A 202 -16.10 -18.51 11.85
C LYS A 202 -15.17 -19.26 10.91
N VAL A 203 -15.67 -19.55 9.71
CA VAL A 203 -14.91 -20.22 8.65
C VAL A 203 -14.28 -19.18 7.73
N TYR A 204 -12.98 -19.34 7.46
CA TYR A 204 -12.27 -18.50 6.49
C TYR A 204 -12.80 -18.72 5.07
N GLN A 205 -13.37 -17.69 4.47
CA GLN A 205 -13.93 -17.77 3.12
C GLN A 205 -12.82 -17.75 2.06
N LYS A 206 -12.74 -18.83 1.27
CA LYS A 206 -11.77 -18.96 0.18
C LYS A 206 -12.43 -18.73 -1.18
N PRO A 207 -11.68 -18.25 -2.20
CA PRO A 207 -12.18 -18.19 -3.56
C PRO A 207 -12.49 -19.60 -4.11
N GLN A 208 -13.47 -19.69 -4.98
CA GLN A 208 -13.86 -20.99 -5.57
C GLN A 208 -12.79 -21.55 -6.52
N ARG A 209 -12.05 -20.65 -7.21
CA ARG A 209 -10.96 -20.97 -8.13
C ARG A 209 -9.74 -20.12 -7.80
N HIS A 210 -8.56 -20.62 -8.15
CA HIS A 210 -7.27 -19.97 -7.84
C HIS A 210 -6.53 -19.59 -9.12
N GLY A 211 -5.71 -18.54 -9.06
CA GLY A 211 -4.82 -18.11 -10.14
C GLY A 211 -5.22 -16.84 -10.87
N GLY A 212 -6.34 -16.23 -10.50
CA GLY A 212 -6.81 -14.94 -11.02
C GLY A 212 -8.02 -14.44 -10.25
N ILE A 213 -8.38 -13.19 -10.42
CA ILE A 213 -9.58 -12.60 -9.82
C ILE A 213 -10.81 -13.19 -10.49
N GLU A 214 -11.72 -13.73 -9.67
CA GLU A 214 -13.02 -14.17 -10.12
C GLU A 214 -13.94 -12.96 -10.31
N VAL A 215 -14.44 -12.75 -11.53
CA VAL A 215 -15.41 -11.70 -11.87
C VAL A 215 -16.78 -12.28 -12.18
N THR A 216 -17.82 -11.46 -12.10
CA THR A 216 -19.21 -11.94 -12.18
C THR A 216 -19.91 -11.57 -13.48
N SER A 217 -19.22 -10.88 -14.41
CA SER A 217 -19.74 -10.56 -15.74
C SER A 217 -18.64 -10.54 -16.81
N ILE A 218 -19.03 -10.75 -18.08
CA ILE A 218 -18.11 -10.67 -19.23
C ILE A 218 -17.52 -9.25 -19.38
N ARG A 219 -18.31 -8.22 -19.12
CA ARG A 219 -17.83 -6.82 -19.14
C ARG A 219 -16.74 -6.60 -18.11
N ASP A 220 -16.93 -7.09 -16.88
CA ASP A 220 -15.96 -6.98 -15.81
C ASP A 220 -14.69 -7.78 -16.12
N PHE A 221 -14.80 -8.90 -16.85
CA PHE A 221 -13.63 -9.65 -17.30
C PHE A 221 -12.73 -8.83 -18.23
N TRP A 222 -13.30 -8.20 -19.25
CA TRP A 222 -12.52 -7.35 -20.16
C TRP A 222 -11.92 -6.13 -19.45
N LEU A 223 -12.68 -5.52 -18.55
CA LEU A 223 -12.17 -4.40 -17.74
C LEU A 223 -10.99 -4.86 -16.87
N MET A 224 -11.09 -6.01 -16.21
CA MET A 224 -10.01 -6.58 -15.41
C MET A 224 -8.74 -6.84 -16.25
N LEU A 225 -8.88 -7.39 -17.46
CA LEU A 225 -7.73 -7.57 -18.35
C LEU A 225 -7.10 -6.24 -18.75
N ALA A 226 -7.92 -5.24 -19.05
CA ALA A 226 -7.43 -3.90 -19.39
C ALA A 226 -6.67 -3.26 -18.22
N THR A 227 -7.14 -3.43 -16.98
CA THR A 227 -6.44 -2.91 -15.79
C THR A 227 -5.15 -3.66 -15.46
N ASN A 228 -4.92 -4.85 -15.96
CA ASN A 228 -3.63 -5.54 -15.83
C ASN A 228 -2.53 -4.94 -16.73
N ILE A 229 -2.88 -4.16 -17.77
CA ILE A 229 -1.89 -3.54 -18.67
C ILE A 229 -1.02 -2.51 -17.95
N PRO A 230 -1.55 -1.51 -17.21
CA PRO A 230 -0.74 -0.56 -16.46
C PRO A 230 0.20 -1.21 -15.44
N LEU A 231 -0.21 -2.32 -14.81
CA LEU A 231 0.60 -3.07 -13.85
C LEU A 231 1.86 -3.67 -14.51
N ASN A 232 1.75 -4.14 -15.74
CA ASN A 232 2.89 -4.64 -16.50
C ASN A 232 3.69 -3.48 -17.14
N ALA A 233 3.01 -2.46 -17.65
CA ALA A 233 3.64 -1.31 -18.28
C ALA A 233 4.56 -0.54 -17.31
N VAL A 234 4.20 -0.43 -16.04
CA VAL A 234 5.04 0.23 -15.03
C VAL A 234 6.34 -0.52 -14.77
N LEU A 235 6.36 -1.85 -14.88
CA LEU A 235 7.60 -2.63 -14.81
C LEU A 235 8.47 -2.40 -16.06
N GLY A 236 7.85 -2.23 -17.21
CA GLY A 236 8.54 -1.82 -18.45
C GLY A 236 9.14 -0.42 -18.33
N LEU A 237 8.44 0.52 -17.71
CA LEU A 237 8.95 1.86 -17.39
C LEU A 237 10.15 1.81 -16.43
N LEU A 238 10.12 0.93 -15.44
CA LEU A 238 11.24 0.70 -14.53
C LEU A 238 12.46 0.13 -15.29
N ALA A 239 12.26 -0.85 -16.18
CA ALA A 239 13.34 -1.41 -17.01
C ALA A 239 13.96 -0.33 -17.90
N TRP A 240 13.15 0.52 -18.55
CA TRP A 240 13.63 1.67 -19.31
C TRP A 240 14.45 2.63 -18.44
N ARG A 241 14.02 2.87 -17.22
CA ARG A 241 14.75 3.74 -16.28
C ARG A 241 16.10 3.15 -15.89
N LEU A 242 16.18 1.83 -15.68
CA LEU A 242 17.43 1.12 -15.36
C LEU A 242 18.43 1.19 -16.53
N GLU A 243 17.94 1.13 -17.78
CA GLU A 243 18.77 1.33 -18.98
C GLU A 243 19.32 2.75 -19.03
N LYS A 244 18.47 3.78 -18.79
CA LYS A 244 18.91 5.18 -18.82
C LYS A 244 19.98 5.52 -17.79
N VAL A 245 20.02 4.82 -16.65
CA VAL A 245 21.09 4.98 -15.64
C VAL A 245 22.29 4.04 -15.88
N GLY A 246 22.30 3.28 -16.98
CA GLY A 246 23.40 2.41 -17.37
C GLY A 246 23.54 1.14 -16.52
N LEU A 247 22.49 0.71 -15.81
CA LEU A 247 22.51 -0.51 -15.01
C LEU A 247 22.29 -1.76 -15.87
N ILE A 248 21.49 -1.65 -16.90
CA ILE A 248 21.24 -2.69 -17.91
C ILE A 248 21.46 -2.10 -19.30
N ASP A 249 21.78 -2.96 -20.25
CA ASP A 249 21.88 -2.58 -21.66
C ASP A 249 20.53 -2.65 -22.38
N ALA A 250 20.45 -2.08 -23.57
CA ALA A 250 19.24 -2.05 -24.38
C ALA A 250 18.73 -3.47 -24.74
N ALA A 251 19.64 -4.44 -24.92
CA ALA A 251 19.27 -5.82 -25.23
C ALA A 251 18.57 -6.47 -24.02
N THR A 252 19.13 -6.31 -22.81
CA THR A 252 18.53 -6.77 -21.56
C THR A 252 17.17 -6.10 -21.32
N MET A 253 17.06 -4.80 -21.56
CA MET A 253 15.77 -4.08 -21.47
C MET A 253 14.75 -4.69 -22.45
N GLY A 254 15.13 -4.96 -23.69
CA GLY A 254 14.28 -5.60 -24.69
C GLY A 254 13.82 -6.99 -24.25
N LEU A 255 14.70 -7.81 -23.68
CA LEU A 255 14.35 -9.13 -23.11
C LEU A 255 13.37 -9.01 -21.95
N ILE A 256 13.56 -8.03 -21.06
CA ILE A 256 12.61 -7.76 -19.97
C ILE A 256 11.23 -7.40 -20.55
N TRP A 257 11.16 -6.55 -21.56
CA TRP A 257 9.87 -6.18 -22.17
C TRP A 257 9.17 -7.38 -22.81
N ILE A 258 9.92 -8.24 -23.52
CA ILE A 258 9.36 -9.49 -24.07
C ILE A 258 8.85 -10.39 -22.94
N GLY A 259 9.63 -10.52 -21.86
CA GLY A 259 9.22 -11.27 -20.67
C GLY A 259 7.94 -10.70 -20.02
N LEU A 260 7.80 -9.37 -19.96
CA LEU A 260 6.58 -8.71 -19.43
C LEU A 260 5.36 -8.93 -20.31
N VAL A 261 5.52 -8.94 -21.65
CA VAL A 261 4.44 -9.32 -22.56
C VAL A 261 4.05 -10.78 -22.34
N GLY A 262 5.03 -11.68 -22.22
CA GLY A 262 4.78 -13.10 -21.88
C GLY A 262 4.06 -13.26 -20.54
N LEU A 263 4.48 -12.48 -19.52
CA LEU A 263 3.83 -12.46 -18.20
C LEU A 263 2.37 -11.98 -18.30
N TYR A 264 2.11 -10.92 -19.05
CA TYR A 264 0.75 -10.42 -19.29
C TYR A 264 -0.14 -11.47 -19.98
N LEU A 265 0.37 -12.15 -20.98
CA LEU A 265 -0.35 -13.21 -21.69
C LEU A 265 -0.64 -14.41 -20.75
N PHE A 266 0.35 -14.80 -19.96
CA PHE A 266 0.18 -15.86 -18.96
C PHE A 266 -0.86 -15.48 -17.89
N GLN A 267 -0.79 -14.25 -17.38
CA GLN A 267 -1.76 -13.71 -16.42
C GLN A 267 -3.17 -13.67 -17.03
N SER A 268 -3.30 -13.23 -18.30
CA SER A 268 -4.55 -13.21 -19.03
C SER A 268 -5.14 -14.61 -19.21
N TYR A 269 -4.29 -15.59 -19.52
CA TYR A 269 -4.69 -17.00 -19.60
C TYR A 269 -5.21 -17.52 -18.25
N LYS A 270 -4.54 -17.21 -17.15
CA LYS A 270 -5.00 -17.58 -15.79
C LYS A 270 -6.32 -16.92 -15.42
N CYS A 271 -6.50 -15.65 -15.76
CA CYS A 271 -7.77 -14.95 -15.59
C CYS A 271 -8.89 -15.60 -16.44
N TRP A 272 -8.58 -16.01 -17.66
CA TRP A 272 -9.51 -16.75 -18.51
C TRP A 272 -9.89 -18.10 -17.88
N ASP A 273 -8.93 -18.90 -17.43
CA ASP A 273 -9.17 -20.22 -16.85
C ASP A 273 -10.09 -20.14 -15.60
N VAL A 274 -9.91 -19.13 -14.76
CA VAL A 274 -10.78 -18.87 -13.59
C VAL A 274 -12.21 -18.50 -14.03
N ASN A 275 -12.35 -17.72 -15.10
CA ASN A 275 -13.62 -17.10 -15.50
C ASN A 275 -14.27 -17.76 -16.74
N LYS A 276 -13.70 -18.83 -17.28
CA LYS A 276 -14.17 -19.46 -18.53
C LYS A 276 -15.64 -19.88 -18.51
N ALA A 277 -16.18 -20.27 -17.35
CA ALA A 277 -17.58 -20.64 -17.21
C ALA A 277 -18.57 -19.50 -17.54
N LEU A 278 -18.14 -18.23 -17.46
CA LEU A 278 -18.94 -17.08 -17.92
C LEU A 278 -19.18 -17.13 -19.44
N PHE A 279 -18.22 -17.67 -20.21
CA PHE A 279 -18.25 -17.70 -21.66
C PHE A 279 -18.77 -19.04 -22.21
N THR A 280 -18.34 -20.15 -21.60
CA THR A 280 -18.66 -21.50 -22.10
C THR A 280 -19.96 -22.06 -21.57
N GLU A 281 -20.35 -21.69 -20.32
CA GLU A 281 -21.49 -22.24 -19.63
C GLU A 281 -22.58 -21.20 -19.38
N ASN A 282 -22.39 -19.93 -19.82
CA ASN A 282 -23.26 -18.79 -19.50
C ASN A 282 -23.54 -18.68 -18.00
N LYS A 283 -22.55 -19.01 -17.16
CA LYS A 283 -22.69 -19.02 -15.71
C LYS A 283 -23.22 -17.66 -15.20
N ARG A 284 -24.36 -17.71 -14.50
CA ARG A 284 -24.92 -16.54 -13.82
C ARG A 284 -24.74 -16.68 -12.33
N TYR A 285 -24.13 -15.69 -11.72
CA TYR A 285 -23.99 -15.65 -10.27
C TYR A 285 -25.29 -15.21 -9.61
N PRO A 286 -25.65 -15.75 -8.42
CA PRO A 286 -26.76 -15.24 -7.61
C PRO A 286 -26.62 -13.74 -7.34
N ALA A 287 -27.71 -13.01 -7.11
CA ALA A 287 -27.66 -11.57 -6.88
C ALA A 287 -26.75 -11.18 -5.69
N THR A 288 -26.80 -11.96 -4.63
CA THR A 288 -25.95 -11.82 -3.42
C THR A 288 -24.45 -12.04 -3.67
N ASP A 289 -24.12 -12.75 -4.76
CA ASP A 289 -22.74 -13.10 -5.07
C ASP A 289 -22.12 -12.20 -6.15
N ARG A 290 -22.93 -11.33 -6.76
CA ARG A 290 -22.50 -10.41 -7.81
C ARG A 290 -21.78 -9.21 -7.22
N TYR A 291 -20.69 -8.81 -7.87
CA TYR A 291 -20.05 -7.52 -7.67
C TYR A 291 -19.61 -6.92 -9.01
N ARG A 292 -19.36 -5.64 -9.06
CA ARG A 292 -18.90 -4.95 -10.28
C ARG A 292 -17.43 -4.62 -10.17
N PHE A 293 -16.62 -5.17 -11.05
CA PHE A 293 -15.18 -4.87 -11.09
C PHE A 293 -14.90 -3.38 -11.34
N GLY A 294 -15.83 -2.66 -12.00
CA GLY A 294 -15.73 -1.21 -12.12
C GLY A 294 -15.63 -0.46 -10.80
N GLN A 295 -16.12 -1.02 -9.68
CA GLN A 295 -15.90 -0.42 -8.36
C GLN A 295 -14.45 -0.63 -7.90
N VAL A 296 -13.85 -1.77 -8.19
CA VAL A 296 -12.42 -2.03 -7.94
C VAL A 296 -11.57 -1.07 -8.73
N PHE A 297 -11.87 -0.89 -10.03
CA PHE A 297 -11.16 0.05 -10.89
C PHE A 297 -11.19 1.49 -10.37
N LEU A 298 -12.33 1.96 -9.86
CA LEU A 298 -12.39 3.29 -9.23
C LEU A 298 -11.52 3.38 -7.98
N LEU A 299 -11.45 2.32 -7.17
CA LEU A 299 -10.57 2.26 -6.00
C LEU A 299 -9.09 2.18 -6.39
N GLU A 300 -8.77 1.54 -7.51
CA GLU A 300 -7.42 1.58 -8.11
C GLU A 300 -7.03 3.01 -8.47
N LEU A 301 -7.92 3.75 -9.14
CA LEU A 301 -7.69 5.16 -9.48
C LEU A 301 -7.57 6.05 -8.24
N THR A 302 -8.41 5.85 -7.21
CA THR A 302 -8.28 6.61 -5.96
C THR A 302 -6.95 6.35 -5.28
N TYR A 303 -6.44 5.11 -5.35
CA TYR A 303 -5.18 4.77 -4.71
C TYR A 303 -3.95 5.25 -5.49
N ILE A 304 -4.04 5.38 -6.82
CA ILE A 304 -3.04 6.09 -7.64
C ILE A 304 -2.88 7.53 -7.13
N VAL A 305 -3.99 8.27 -7.02
CA VAL A 305 -3.93 9.69 -6.66
C VAL A 305 -3.63 9.91 -5.18
N ASN A 306 -4.05 9.02 -4.28
CA ASN A 306 -3.79 9.14 -2.84
C ASN A 306 -2.36 8.64 -2.51
N PHE A 307 -2.14 7.33 -2.53
CA PHE A 307 -0.88 6.71 -2.10
C PHE A 307 0.26 6.96 -3.11
N GLY A 308 -0.07 6.97 -4.41
CA GLY A 308 0.93 7.25 -5.44
C GLY A 308 1.50 8.67 -5.31
N SER A 309 0.65 9.67 -5.09
CA SER A 309 1.10 11.04 -4.86
C SER A 309 1.81 11.21 -3.52
N GLU A 310 1.37 10.50 -2.45
CA GLU A 310 2.03 10.48 -1.15
C GLU A 310 3.52 10.15 -1.28
N LEU A 311 3.84 9.02 -1.93
CA LEU A 311 5.22 8.58 -2.10
C LEU A 311 6.05 9.53 -2.96
N ALA A 312 5.47 10.07 -4.02
CA ALA A 312 6.13 11.02 -4.90
C ALA A 312 6.42 12.34 -4.19
N VAL A 313 5.44 12.90 -3.47
CA VAL A 313 5.57 14.17 -2.75
C VAL A 313 6.56 14.05 -1.59
N VAL A 314 6.48 12.99 -0.79
CA VAL A 314 7.45 12.75 0.31
C VAL A 314 8.88 12.74 -0.23
N SER A 315 9.11 12.18 -1.40
CA SER A 315 10.45 12.09 -2.00
C SER A 315 10.99 13.43 -2.52
N MET A 316 10.11 14.34 -3.00
CA MET A 316 10.52 15.61 -3.60
C MET A 316 10.44 16.81 -2.63
N LEU A 317 9.68 16.68 -1.55
CA LEU A 317 9.36 17.77 -0.64
C LEU A 317 10.61 18.44 0.00
N PRO A 318 11.66 17.70 0.42
CA PRO A 318 12.88 18.33 0.91
C PRO A 318 13.52 19.26 -0.13
N THR A 319 13.69 18.78 -1.37
CA THR A 319 14.27 19.58 -2.46
C THR A 319 13.40 20.79 -2.80
N PHE A 320 12.08 20.64 -2.75
CA PHE A 320 11.14 21.75 -2.97
C PHE A 320 11.34 22.87 -1.95
N PHE A 321 11.38 22.55 -0.64
CA PHE A 321 11.56 23.56 0.40
C PHE A 321 12.97 24.15 0.43
N GLU A 322 13.98 23.35 0.12
CA GLU A 322 15.35 23.83 -0.04
C GLU A 322 15.46 24.84 -1.19
N SER A 323 14.95 24.48 -2.38
CA SER A 323 15.07 25.33 -3.58
C SER A 323 14.14 26.52 -3.61
N THR A 324 12.91 26.40 -3.07
CA THR A 324 11.89 27.47 -3.15
C THR A 324 12.05 28.51 -2.03
N TYR A 325 12.40 28.05 -0.80
CA TYR A 325 12.45 28.90 0.39
C TYR A 325 13.86 29.09 0.93
N GLY A 326 14.88 28.47 0.31
CA GLY A 326 16.26 28.56 0.79
C GLY A 326 16.48 27.90 2.14
N LEU A 327 15.66 26.93 2.54
CA LEU A 327 15.78 26.31 3.86
C LEU A 327 16.99 25.38 3.93
N PRO A 328 17.69 25.33 5.07
CA PRO A 328 18.70 24.31 5.33
C PRO A 328 18.14 22.89 5.15
N LYS A 329 18.95 21.98 4.61
CA LYS A 329 18.56 20.57 4.33
C LYS A 329 17.91 19.86 5.51
N ALA A 330 18.41 20.12 6.73
CA ALA A 330 17.85 19.55 7.96
C ALA A 330 16.40 19.98 8.18
N TYR A 331 16.09 21.27 8.06
CA TYR A 331 14.72 21.77 8.21
C TYR A 331 13.79 21.30 7.09
N ALA A 332 14.26 21.31 5.85
CA ALA A 332 13.50 20.77 4.70
C ALA A 332 13.20 19.28 4.88
N GLY A 333 14.16 18.50 5.36
CA GLY A 333 13.96 17.09 5.72
C GLY A 333 12.95 16.88 6.87
N MET A 334 12.97 17.73 7.90
CA MET A 334 11.99 17.69 9.00
C MET A 334 10.56 17.97 8.51
N ILE A 335 10.38 18.87 7.57
CA ILE A 335 9.07 19.16 6.95
C ILE A 335 8.56 17.92 6.23
N ALA A 336 9.40 17.28 5.40
CA ALA A 336 9.03 16.05 4.71
C ALA A 336 8.69 14.92 5.69
N ALA A 337 9.47 14.79 6.77
CA ALA A 337 9.20 13.80 7.81
C ALA A 337 7.89 14.09 8.55
N SER A 338 7.54 15.35 8.80
CA SER A 338 6.25 15.72 9.41
C SER A 338 5.07 15.42 8.51
N TYR A 339 5.19 15.66 7.20
CA TYR A 339 4.19 15.28 6.20
C TYR A 339 3.95 13.76 6.22
N ALA A 340 5.01 12.96 6.17
CA ALA A 340 4.91 11.51 6.25
C ALA A 340 4.37 11.01 7.60
N GLY A 341 4.75 11.65 8.70
CA GLY A 341 4.34 11.29 10.07
C GLY A 341 2.86 11.51 10.36
N MET A 342 2.17 12.38 9.60
CA MET A 342 0.72 12.57 9.73
C MET A 342 -0.09 11.30 9.48
N VAL A 343 0.50 10.29 8.85
CA VAL A 343 -0.12 8.99 8.60
C VAL A 343 -0.71 8.36 9.86
N ILE A 344 -0.10 8.56 11.03
CA ILE A 344 -0.54 7.99 12.31
C ILE A 344 -1.95 8.46 12.68
N ILE A 345 -2.27 9.72 12.40
CA ILE A 345 -3.54 10.34 12.79
C ILE A 345 -4.50 10.38 11.61
N ALA A 346 -4.03 10.76 10.44
CA ALA A 346 -4.88 11.02 9.29
C ALA A 346 -5.48 9.74 8.68
N ARG A 347 -4.74 8.63 8.57
CA ARG A 347 -5.34 7.38 8.06
C ARG A 347 -6.42 6.80 8.98
N PRO A 348 -6.20 6.66 10.30
CA PRO A 348 -7.28 6.34 11.21
C PRO A 348 -8.43 7.36 11.16
N GLY A 349 -8.10 8.66 11.06
CA GLY A 349 -9.07 9.73 10.91
C GLY A 349 -10.00 9.54 9.69
N GLY A 350 -9.44 9.18 8.52
CA GLY A 350 -10.20 8.87 7.32
C GLY A 350 -11.16 7.70 7.52
N GLY A 351 -10.71 6.66 8.22
CA GLY A 351 -11.55 5.53 8.62
C GLY A 351 -12.68 5.93 9.58
N VAL A 352 -12.35 6.72 10.61
CA VAL A 352 -13.36 7.22 11.58
C VAL A 352 -14.41 8.09 10.90
N ILE A 353 -13.99 9.01 10.04
CA ILE A 353 -14.90 9.86 9.27
C ILE A 353 -15.79 8.99 8.37
N SER A 354 -15.20 8.03 7.68
CA SER A 354 -15.91 7.09 6.80
C SER A 354 -16.97 6.28 7.56
N ASP A 355 -16.64 5.79 8.77
CA ASP A 355 -17.58 4.99 9.59
C ASP A 355 -18.69 5.85 10.22
N ARG A 356 -18.44 7.14 10.53
CA ARG A 356 -19.39 8.03 11.22
C ARG A 356 -20.24 8.89 10.29
N PHE A 357 -19.74 9.26 9.12
CA PHE A 357 -20.44 10.12 8.17
C PHE A 357 -21.66 9.44 7.52
N GLY A 358 -21.77 8.11 7.68
CA GLY A 358 -22.88 7.34 7.13
C GLY A 358 -22.84 7.12 5.62
N SER A 359 -21.74 7.50 4.96
CA SER A 359 -21.49 7.20 3.55
C SER A 359 -19.98 7.14 3.27
N ARG A 360 -19.51 5.96 2.90
CA ARG A 360 -18.12 5.73 2.50
C ARG A 360 -17.81 6.40 1.16
N LYS A 361 -18.77 6.38 0.24
CA LYS A 361 -18.69 7.05 -1.04
C LYS A 361 -18.43 8.56 -0.88
N TRP A 362 -19.28 9.25 -0.12
CA TRP A 362 -19.17 10.70 0.02
C TRP A 362 -17.94 11.11 0.83
N THR A 363 -17.52 10.31 1.81
CA THR A 363 -16.24 10.50 2.49
C THR A 363 -15.08 10.46 1.49
N MET A 364 -15.03 9.44 0.61
CA MET A 364 -14.00 9.32 -0.43
C MET A 364 -14.02 10.54 -1.37
N VAL A 365 -15.18 10.93 -1.85
CA VAL A 365 -15.36 12.09 -2.74
C VAL A 365 -14.82 13.37 -2.11
N LEU A 366 -15.25 13.68 -0.88
CA LEU A 366 -14.86 14.90 -0.19
C LEU A 366 -13.36 14.94 0.11
N VAL A 367 -12.79 13.82 0.56
CA VAL A 367 -11.37 13.76 0.89
C VAL A 367 -10.50 13.85 -0.35
N THR A 368 -10.88 13.17 -1.45
CA THR A 368 -10.12 13.24 -2.71
C THR A 368 -10.24 14.62 -3.37
N ALA A 369 -11.41 15.26 -3.28
CA ALA A 369 -11.58 16.65 -3.71
C ALA A 369 -10.70 17.63 -2.92
N GLY A 370 -10.73 17.52 -1.58
CA GLY A 370 -9.89 18.33 -0.70
C GLY A 370 -8.40 18.19 -1.00
N MET A 371 -7.94 16.96 -1.23
CA MET A 371 -6.57 16.68 -1.66
C MET A 371 -6.24 17.38 -2.99
N GLY A 372 -7.13 17.24 -3.99
CA GLY A 372 -6.94 17.87 -5.31
C GLY A 372 -6.83 19.39 -5.22
N LEU A 373 -7.71 20.04 -4.44
CA LEU A 373 -7.64 21.48 -4.19
C LEU A 373 -6.34 21.86 -3.46
N CYS A 374 -5.94 21.12 -2.44
CA CYS A 374 -4.69 21.39 -1.72
C CYS A 374 -3.46 21.30 -2.63
N TYR A 375 -3.39 20.32 -3.54
CA TYR A 375 -2.31 20.27 -4.52
C TYR A 375 -2.31 21.46 -5.48
N LEU A 376 -3.48 21.95 -5.91
CA LEU A 376 -3.56 23.16 -6.71
C LEU A 376 -3.10 24.40 -5.92
N PHE A 377 -3.39 24.49 -4.62
CA PHE A 377 -2.80 25.53 -3.77
C PHE A 377 -1.28 25.39 -3.63
N MET A 378 -0.76 24.16 -3.46
CA MET A 378 0.67 23.93 -3.45
C MET A 378 1.35 24.31 -4.77
N ALA A 379 0.67 24.16 -5.90
CA ALA A 379 1.19 24.60 -7.20
C ALA A 379 1.41 26.11 -7.29
N GLY A 380 0.69 26.90 -6.49
CA GLY A 380 0.86 28.36 -6.40
C GLY A 380 1.97 28.80 -5.45
N GLN A 381 2.58 27.88 -4.67
CA GLN A 381 3.63 28.22 -3.71
C GLN A 381 4.90 28.69 -4.42
N ASN A 382 5.45 29.82 -3.93
CA ASN A 382 6.70 30.38 -4.41
C ASN A 382 7.43 31.09 -3.25
N SER A 383 8.61 31.61 -3.50
CA SER A 383 9.45 32.28 -2.49
C SER A 383 8.83 33.53 -1.83
N THR A 384 7.76 34.09 -2.41
CA THR A 384 7.06 35.27 -1.86
C THR A 384 6.05 34.91 -0.79
N TRP A 385 5.67 33.62 -0.69
CA TRP A 385 4.73 33.19 0.33
C TRP A 385 5.37 33.22 1.73
N TRP A 386 4.59 33.66 2.72
CA TRP A 386 4.98 33.56 4.09
C TRP A 386 5.14 32.07 4.48
N LEU A 387 6.35 31.69 4.90
CA LEU A 387 6.72 30.30 5.17
C LEU A 387 5.71 29.54 6.05
N PRO A 388 5.19 30.09 7.18
CA PRO A 388 4.19 29.38 7.98
C PRO A 388 2.91 29.04 7.23
N VAL A 389 2.46 29.88 6.29
CA VAL A 389 1.28 29.59 5.44
C VAL A 389 1.60 28.45 4.46
N ALA A 390 2.79 28.49 3.86
CA ALA A 390 3.25 27.40 2.98
C ALA A 390 3.33 26.05 3.73
N LEU A 391 3.84 26.05 4.94
CA LEU A 391 3.90 24.88 5.80
C LEU A 391 2.50 24.37 6.18
N MET A 392 1.60 25.29 6.51
CA MET A 392 0.21 24.95 6.85
C MET A 392 -0.51 24.31 5.64
N VAL A 393 -0.38 24.88 4.44
CA VAL A 393 -0.97 24.32 3.21
C VAL A 393 -0.40 22.93 2.92
N THR A 394 0.90 22.76 3.05
CA THR A 394 1.56 21.44 2.89
C THR A 394 1.05 20.44 3.92
N ALA A 395 0.91 20.84 5.17
CA ALA A 395 0.39 19.99 6.23
C ALA A 395 -1.07 19.58 5.97
N VAL A 396 -1.92 20.53 5.60
CA VAL A 396 -3.33 20.26 5.26
C VAL A 396 -3.42 19.33 4.03
N CYS A 397 -2.57 19.55 3.03
CA CYS A 397 -2.48 18.64 1.88
C CYS A 397 -2.13 17.22 2.30
N GLY A 398 -1.08 17.05 3.10
CA GLY A 398 -0.69 15.74 3.64
C GLY A 398 -1.80 15.08 4.45
N PHE A 399 -2.54 15.86 5.23
CA PHE A 399 -3.69 15.36 5.98
C PHE A 399 -4.77 14.79 5.05
N PHE A 400 -5.17 15.50 4.00
CA PHE A 400 -6.15 15.01 3.02
C PHE A 400 -5.66 13.79 2.24
N VAL A 401 -4.38 13.74 1.87
CA VAL A 401 -3.76 12.59 1.19
C VAL A 401 -3.88 11.33 2.04
N HIS A 402 -3.50 11.41 3.31
CA HIS A 402 -3.56 10.28 4.23
C HIS A 402 -5.01 9.91 4.63
N LEU A 403 -5.91 10.87 4.76
CA LEU A 403 -7.34 10.61 4.92
C LEU A 403 -7.88 9.78 3.74
N GLY A 404 -7.49 10.16 2.50
CA GLY A 404 -7.90 9.48 1.26
C GLY A 404 -7.45 8.02 1.22
N THR A 405 -6.20 7.75 1.61
CA THR A 405 -5.69 6.37 1.70
C THR A 405 -6.47 5.53 2.72
N GLY A 406 -6.81 6.09 3.87
CA GLY A 406 -7.64 5.45 4.89
C GLY A 406 -9.07 5.19 4.39
N SER A 407 -9.67 6.16 3.70
CA SER A 407 -11.00 6.04 3.11
C SER A 407 -11.07 4.98 2.01
N THR A 408 -10.04 4.85 1.14
CA THR A 408 -9.99 3.79 0.11
C THR A 408 -10.11 2.40 0.73
N PHE A 409 -9.33 2.12 1.76
CA PHE A 409 -9.34 0.80 2.40
C PHE A 409 -10.49 0.59 3.41
N SER A 410 -11.30 1.61 3.66
CA SER A 410 -12.60 1.42 4.31
C SER A 410 -13.64 0.79 3.37
N ILE A 411 -13.43 0.88 2.04
CA ILE A 411 -14.35 0.36 1.00
C ILE A 411 -13.88 -0.99 0.46
N VAL A 412 -12.58 -1.14 0.20
CA VAL A 412 -11.98 -2.33 -0.45
C VAL A 412 -12.47 -3.66 0.13
N PRO A 413 -12.47 -3.90 1.45
CA PRO A 413 -12.90 -5.19 2.01
C PRO A 413 -14.40 -5.47 1.84
N LEU A 414 -15.20 -4.45 1.58
CA LEU A 414 -16.65 -4.54 1.46
C LEU A 414 -17.12 -4.88 0.05
N ILE A 415 -16.22 -4.86 -0.95
CA ILE A 415 -16.58 -5.17 -2.34
C ILE A 415 -16.93 -6.65 -2.49
N LYS A 416 -16.03 -7.56 -2.04
CA LYS A 416 -16.28 -9.00 -2.07
C LYS A 416 -15.35 -9.73 -1.09
N ARG A 417 -15.93 -10.24 0.00
CA ARG A 417 -15.18 -10.81 1.13
C ARG A 417 -14.22 -11.95 0.73
N ARG A 418 -14.70 -12.94 -0.06
CA ARG A 418 -13.90 -14.13 -0.42
C ARG A 418 -12.65 -13.85 -1.28
N VAL A 419 -12.60 -12.71 -1.97
CA VAL A 419 -11.49 -12.27 -2.82
C VAL A 419 -10.89 -10.94 -2.37
N THR A 420 -11.10 -10.57 -1.10
CA THR A 420 -10.61 -9.30 -0.53
C THR A 420 -9.09 -9.18 -0.64
N GLY A 421 -8.34 -10.27 -0.46
CA GLY A 421 -6.88 -10.26 -0.59
C GLY A 421 -6.44 -9.92 -2.02
N GLN A 422 -7.08 -10.50 -3.03
CA GLN A 422 -6.81 -10.22 -4.44
C GLN A 422 -7.20 -8.78 -4.81
N ILE A 423 -8.38 -8.30 -4.37
CA ILE A 423 -8.82 -6.91 -4.61
C ILE A 423 -7.87 -5.93 -3.91
N ALA A 424 -7.53 -6.17 -2.64
CA ALA A 424 -6.59 -5.34 -1.89
C ALA A 424 -5.18 -5.35 -2.51
N GLY A 425 -4.75 -6.50 -3.05
CA GLY A 425 -3.52 -6.65 -3.80
C GLY A 425 -3.49 -5.78 -5.05
N ASN A 426 -4.54 -5.84 -5.83
CA ASN A 426 -4.70 -5.06 -7.06
C ASN A 426 -4.74 -3.55 -6.78
N VAL A 427 -5.65 -3.10 -5.92
CA VAL A 427 -5.75 -1.69 -5.51
C VAL A 427 -4.43 -1.21 -4.92
N GLY A 428 -3.81 -2.03 -4.05
CA GLY A 428 -2.51 -1.71 -3.46
C GLY A 428 -1.39 -1.60 -4.48
N ALA A 429 -1.35 -2.46 -5.50
CA ALA A 429 -0.38 -2.41 -6.58
C ALA A 429 -0.49 -1.11 -7.39
N TYR A 430 -1.71 -0.65 -7.64
CA TYR A 430 -1.96 0.60 -8.35
C TYR A 430 -1.45 1.85 -7.61
N GLY A 431 -1.40 1.84 -6.30
CA GLY A 431 -0.70 2.90 -5.56
C GLY A 431 0.78 3.00 -5.90
N ASN A 432 1.47 1.85 -6.06
CA ASN A 432 2.87 1.85 -6.51
C ASN A 432 3.00 2.23 -7.99
N VAL A 433 2.04 1.84 -8.85
CA VAL A 433 1.98 2.35 -10.24
C VAL A 433 1.93 3.88 -10.24
N GLY A 434 1.06 4.47 -9.43
CA GLY A 434 0.99 5.93 -9.27
C GLY A 434 2.31 6.53 -8.80
N ALA A 435 2.95 5.93 -7.79
CA ALA A 435 4.24 6.40 -7.28
C ALA A 435 5.32 6.42 -8.36
N VAL A 436 5.44 5.34 -9.15
CA VAL A 436 6.42 5.27 -10.25
C VAL A 436 6.09 6.27 -11.35
N CYS A 437 4.82 6.39 -11.74
CA CYS A 437 4.41 7.36 -12.76
C CYS A 437 4.69 8.80 -12.33
N TYR A 438 4.31 9.19 -11.12
CA TYR A 438 4.50 10.56 -10.63
C TYR A 438 5.98 10.89 -10.37
N THR A 439 6.76 9.98 -9.81
CA THR A 439 8.20 10.22 -9.64
C THR A 439 8.93 10.27 -10.97
N THR A 440 8.53 9.47 -11.96
CA THR A 440 9.06 9.54 -13.31
C THR A 440 8.69 10.86 -13.97
N LEU A 441 7.41 11.26 -13.90
CA LEU A 441 6.96 12.57 -14.40
C LEU A 441 7.80 13.68 -13.79
N TYR A 442 7.92 13.74 -12.46
CA TYR A 442 8.72 14.76 -11.78
C TYR A 442 10.16 14.84 -12.29
N SER A 443 10.75 13.69 -12.58
CA SER A 443 12.13 13.62 -13.09
C SER A 443 12.30 14.09 -14.55
N LEU A 444 11.22 14.21 -15.30
CA LEU A 444 11.20 14.70 -16.69
C LEU A 444 10.83 16.19 -16.79
N LEU A 445 10.34 16.78 -15.70
CA LEU A 445 9.98 18.19 -15.66
C LEU A 445 11.23 19.07 -15.49
N PRO A 446 11.17 20.35 -15.93
CA PRO A 446 12.22 21.32 -15.70
C PRO A 446 12.54 21.46 -14.20
N GLU A 447 13.80 21.67 -13.88
CA GLU A 447 14.20 21.94 -12.49
C GLU A 447 13.67 23.31 -12.01
N GLY A 448 13.37 23.42 -10.71
CA GLY A 448 12.95 24.66 -10.06
C GLY A 448 11.44 24.91 -10.07
N ALA A 449 11.06 26.20 -9.96
CA ALA A 449 9.68 26.61 -9.67
C ALA A 449 8.66 26.14 -10.72
N VAL A 450 9.01 26.20 -12.00
CA VAL A 450 8.09 25.82 -13.10
C VAL A 450 7.79 24.32 -13.05
N GLY A 451 8.80 23.48 -12.88
CA GLY A 451 8.58 22.04 -12.78
C GLY A 451 7.78 21.64 -11.54
N ASN A 452 8.07 22.27 -10.40
CA ASN A 452 7.30 22.06 -9.17
C ASN A 452 5.83 22.45 -9.35
N GLN A 453 5.57 23.60 -9.99
CA GLN A 453 4.22 24.06 -10.29
C GLN A 453 3.47 23.06 -11.19
N ILE A 454 4.07 22.63 -12.31
CA ILE A 454 3.46 21.66 -13.24
C ILE A 454 3.19 20.34 -12.51
N PHE A 455 4.12 19.91 -11.67
CA PHE A 455 3.97 18.66 -10.91
C PHE A 455 2.75 18.71 -9.99
N PHE A 456 2.64 19.71 -9.11
CA PHE A 456 1.50 19.86 -8.21
C PHE A 456 0.18 20.11 -8.94
N GLN A 457 0.19 20.86 -10.06
CA GLN A 457 -1.00 21.01 -10.91
C GLN A 457 -1.45 19.66 -11.47
N THR A 458 -0.53 18.83 -11.93
CA THR A 458 -0.85 17.50 -12.47
C THR A 458 -1.48 16.61 -11.38
N LEU A 459 -0.92 16.61 -10.16
CA LEU A 459 -1.49 15.87 -9.03
C LEU A 459 -2.89 16.36 -8.68
N GLY A 460 -3.06 17.68 -8.61
CA GLY A 460 -4.34 18.31 -8.30
C GLY A 460 -5.43 18.00 -9.33
N VAL A 461 -5.11 18.16 -10.61
CA VAL A 461 -6.04 17.86 -11.72
C VAL A 461 -6.40 16.37 -11.75
N ALA A 462 -5.40 15.47 -11.60
CA ALA A 462 -5.65 14.04 -11.55
C ALA A 462 -6.59 13.66 -10.40
N ALA A 463 -6.39 14.24 -9.21
CA ALA A 463 -7.26 14.01 -8.07
C ALA A 463 -8.69 14.51 -8.29
N LEU A 464 -8.87 15.70 -8.93
CA LEU A 464 -10.20 16.23 -9.25
C LEU A 464 -10.91 15.40 -10.32
N ILE A 465 -10.19 14.88 -11.33
CA ILE A 465 -10.75 13.93 -12.31
C ILE A 465 -11.24 12.66 -11.59
N VAL A 466 -10.42 12.08 -10.71
CA VAL A 466 -10.84 10.89 -9.95
C VAL A 466 -12.00 11.20 -9.02
N THR A 467 -12.04 12.39 -8.41
CA THR A 467 -13.20 12.87 -7.64
C THR A 467 -14.47 12.87 -8.48
N PHE A 468 -14.41 13.45 -9.68
CA PHE A 468 -15.54 13.47 -10.61
C PHE A 468 -16.00 12.03 -10.94
N LEU A 469 -15.08 11.13 -11.25
CA LEU A 469 -15.41 9.73 -11.52
C LEU A 469 -16.07 9.06 -10.30
N CYS A 470 -15.61 9.34 -9.09
CA CYS A 470 -16.20 8.81 -7.87
C CYS A 470 -17.61 9.34 -7.60
N VAL A 471 -17.87 10.63 -7.89
CA VAL A 471 -19.22 11.21 -7.74
C VAL A 471 -20.24 10.45 -8.58
N PHE A 472 -19.93 10.17 -9.83
CA PHE A 472 -20.89 9.58 -10.78
C PHE A 472 -20.90 8.06 -10.78
N PHE A 473 -19.77 7.39 -10.56
CA PHE A 473 -19.63 5.96 -10.79
C PHE A 473 -19.34 5.14 -9.53
N LEU A 474 -18.79 5.73 -8.46
CA LEU A 474 -18.60 5.00 -7.21
C LEU A 474 -19.98 4.78 -6.54
N ARG A 475 -20.20 3.57 -6.07
CA ARG A 475 -21.41 3.20 -5.35
C ARG A 475 -21.07 2.89 -3.90
N GLU A 476 -22.00 3.19 -3.02
CA GLU A 476 -21.91 2.73 -1.62
C GLU A 476 -21.96 1.19 -1.60
N PRO A 477 -20.99 0.50 -0.97
CA PRO A 477 -21.07 -0.95 -0.85
C PRO A 477 -22.30 -1.36 -0.02
N GLN A 478 -22.98 -2.42 -0.43
CA GLN A 478 -24.11 -2.96 0.34
C GLN A 478 -23.62 -3.47 1.69
N GLY A 479 -24.40 -3.26 2.73
CA GLY A 479 -24.07 -3.69 4.09
C GLY A 479 -22.90 -2.94 4.74
N SER A 480 -22.49 -1.76 4.21
CA SER A 480 -21.32 -0.98 4.70
C SER A 480 -21.36 -0.68 6.20
N PHE A 481 -22.53 -0.59 6.80
CA PHE A 481 -22.73 -0.23 8.21
C PHE A 481 -23.40 -1.35 9.00
N ALA A 482 -23.46 -2.57 8.46
CA ALA A 482 -24.04 -3.72 9.15
C ALA A 482 -23.22 -4.11 10.40
N ALA A 483 -23.91 -4.60 11.41
CA ALA A 483 -23.28 -5.08 12.65
C ALA A 483 -22.55 -6.42 12.46
N HIS A 484 -22.99 -7.22 11.46
CA HIS A 484 -22.44 -8.53 11.13
C HIS A 484 -22.18 -8.62 9.62
N HIS A 485 -21.31 -9.52 9.21
CA HIS A 485 -21.12 -9.80 7.79
C HIS A 485 -22.31 -10.62 7.26
N GLU A 486 -22.63 -10.41 5.99
CA GLU A 486 -23.67 -11.17 5.29
C GLU A 486 -23.37 -12.68 5.33
N GLY A 487 -24.35 -13.49 5.69
CA GLY A 487 -24.20 -14.95 5.82
C GLY A 487 -23.53 -15.44 7.12
N GLU A 488 -23.30 -14.58 8.11
CA GLU A 488 -22.89 -15.02 9.45
C GLU A 488 -24.09 -15.57 10.22
N LEU A 489 -23.92 -16.74 10.82
CA LEU A 489 -24.88 -17.27 11.79
C LEU A 489 -24.86 -16.36 13.03
N LEU A 490 -26.01 -15.84 13.42
CA LEU A 490 -26.13 -15.15 14.70
C LEU A 490 -25.98 -16.17 15.84
N PRO A 491 -25.31 -15.81 16.96
CA PRO A 491 -25.40 -16.62 18.16
C PRO A 491 -26.86 -16.76 18.53
N LEU A 492 -27.32 -17.97 18.77
CA LEU A 492 -28.67 -18.20 19.35
C LEU A 492 -28.77 -17.42 20.66
N GLU A 493 -29.78 -16.58 20.83
CA GLU A 493 -30.07 -16.01 22.13
C GLU A 493 -30.35 -17.16 23.08
N PRO A 494 -29.77 -17.17 24.29
CA PRO A 494 -30.04 -18.24 25.27
C PRO A 494 -31.52 -18.19 25.63
N GLY A 495 -32.31 -19.11 25.08
CA GLY A 495 -33.73 -19.27 25.41
C GLY A 495 -34.69 -19.55 24.26
N LEU A 496 -34.24 -19.60 23.01
CA LEU A 496 -35.07 -19.99 21.87
C LEU A 496 -34.56 -21.32 21.29
N ASP A 497 -35.22 -22.42 21.58
CA ASP A 497 -35.13 -23.68 20.83
C ASP A 497 -35.68 -23.44 19.42
N SER A 498 -34.84 -23.14 18.46
CA SER A 498 -35.22 -23.17 17.06
C SER A 498 -34.00 -22.97 16.14
N ASP A 499 -34.07 -23.48 14.93
CA ASP A 499 -33.09 -23.54 13.89
C ASP A 499 -32.30 -22.22 13.65
N PRO A 500 -31.03 -22.26 13.24
CA PRO A 500 -30.21 -21.07 13.02
C PRO A 500 -30.83 -20.17 11.95
N ILE A 501 -31.20 -18.93 12.34
CA ILE A 501 -31.78 -17.93 11.43
C ILE A 501 -30.67 -17.46 10.47
N ILE A 502 -30.78 -17.84 9.21
CA ILE A 502 -29.99 -17.28 8.11
C ILE A 502 -30.64 -15.94 7.73
N LEU A 503 -29.97 -14.82 7.98
CA LEU A 503 -30.44 -13.53 7.52
C LEU A 503 -30.38 -13.48 5.98
N THR A 504 -31.51 -13.79 5.33
CA THR A 504 -31.74 -13.43 3.94
C THR A 504 -32.38 -12.04 3.94
N HIS A 505 -31.76 -11.07 3.27
CA HIS A 505 -32.42 -9.80 3.04
C HIS A 505 -33.70 -10.02 2.25
N SER A 506 -34.83 -9.60 2.78
CA SER A 506 -36.05 -9.35 2.00
C SER A 506 -35.76 -8.16 1.07
N PRO A 507 -36.18 -8.20 -0.18
CA PRO A 507 -36.09 -7.05 -1.07
C PRO A 507 -37.27 -6.11 -0.73
N ASP A 508 -36.96 -4.96 -0.17
CA ASP A 508 -37.79 -3.76 -0.23
C ASP A 508 -36.94 -2.65 -0.87
#